data_f17155235a5b6f26c4589fa6f7b18c1d
#
_entry.id   f17155235a5b6f26c4589fa6f7b18c1d
#
_cell.length_a   1.000
_cell.length_b   1.000
_cell.length_c   1.000
_cell.angle_alpha   90.00
_cell.angle_beta   90.00
_cell.angle_gamma   90.00
#
_symmetry.space_group_name_H-M   'P 1'
#
loop_
_entity.id
_entity.type
_entity.pdbx_description
1 polymer ?
#
loop_
_entity_poly.entity_id
_entity_poly.type
_entity_poly.pdbx_seq_one_letter_code
_entity_poly.pdbx_strand_id
1 'polypeptide(L)'
;MSAKSKAVATVLAAVFLFGLALRARSADELTIGAPAKLADARWMAPNFVGISHWLNSAPLNIASLRGKVVLVDFWTYDCYNCVNTLPYVTRLYQAYRDTGLVVVGVHTPEFPFEKSTANVQTALQRHGITYPVAQDNDYATWNAYRNQYWPAQYIVDQNGIVVYEHDGEGHYEEIERTIQQLLNASG
;
A
#
# COMPACT_ATOMS: atom_id res chain seq x y z
N MET A 1 -29.57 79.55 -55.98
CA MET A 1 -29.19 79.60 -54.61
C MET A 1 -29.53 78.28 -53.96
N SER A 2 -28.56 77.61 -53.70
CA SER A 2 -28.20 76.43 -52.90
C SER A 2 -29.31 75.75 -52.13
N ALA A 3 -29.60 74.55 -52.46
CA ALA A 3 -30.25 73.57 -51.60
C ALA A 3 -29.37 72.36 -51.47
N LYS A 4 -28.85 72.21 -50.27
CA LYS A 4 -27.96 71.09 -49.93
C LYS A 4 -28.79 69.87 -49.52
N SER A 5 -28.62 68.83 -50.29
CA SER A 5 -29.09 67.50 -50.00
C SER A 5 -28.48 66.99 -48.71
N LYS A 6 -29.32 66.55 -47.80
CA LYS A 6 -28.88 65.82 -46.61
C LYS A 6 -29.12 64.34 -46.80
N ALA A 7 -28.05 63.60 -47.01
CA ALA A 7 -28.06 62.17 -47.02
C ALA A 7 -28.27 61.69 -45.56
N VAL A 8 -29.35 60.93 -45.37
CA VAL A 8 -29.58 60.23 -44.08
C VAL A 8 -28.79 58.94 -44.14
N ALA A 9 -27.69 58.90 -43.42
CA ALA A 9 -26.97 57.68 -43.23
C ALA A 9 -27.66 56.86 -42.15
N THR A 10 -28.26 55.75 -42.55
CA THR A 10 -28.80 54.76 -41.64
C THR A 10 -27.67 54.01 -41.01
N VAL A 11 -27.36 54.31 -39.77
CA VAL A 11 -26.40 53.56 -38.99
C VAL A 11 -27.10 52.33 -38.43
N LEU A 12 -26.83 51.18 -39.03
CA LEU A 12 -27.16 49.87 -38.49
C LEU A 12 -26.29 49.62 -37.26
N ALA A 13 -26.87 49.83 -36.09
CA ALA A 13 -26.23 49.41 -34.83
C ALA A 13 -26.26 47.91 -34.73
N ALA A 14 -25.15 47.27 -35.07
CA ALA A 14 -24.90 45.88 -34.77
C ALA A 14 -24.72 45.76 -33.28
N VAL A 15 -25.76 45.31 -32.59
CA VAL A 15 -25.68 44.94 -31.17
C VAL A 15 -24.86 43.67 -31.10
N PHE A 16 -23.59 43.81 -30.87
CA PHE A 16 -22.73 42.69 -30.43
C PHE A 16 -23.17 42.31 -29.03
N LEU A 17 -24.04 41.32 -28.94
CA LEU A 17 -24.27 40.57 -27.71
C LEU A 17 -22.96 39.82 -27.37
N PHE A 18 -22.11 40.49 -26.63
CA PHE A 18 -21.03 39.81 -25.94
C PHE A 18 -21.67 38.91 -24.89
N GLY A 19 -22.00 37.70 -25.33
CA GLY A 19 -22.32 36.62 -24.43
C GLY A 19 -21.13 36.41 -23.47
N LEU A 20 -21.27 36.96 -22.30
CA LEU A 20 -20.38 36.67 -21.18
C LEU A 20 -20.61 35.20 -20.82
N ALA A 21 -19.90 34.30 -21.53
CA ALA A 21 -19.79 32.92 -21.12
C ALA A 21 -19.10 32.95 -19.75
N LEU A 22 -19.89 32.97 -18.71
CA LEU A 22 -19.42 32.48 -17.39
C LEU A 22 -18.94 31.04 -17.64
N ARG A 23 -17.68 30.90 -17.92
CA ARG A 23 -17.01 29.63 -17.65
C ARG A 23 -17.15 29.42 -16.16
N ALA A 24 -18.14 28.64 -15.79
CA ALA A 24 -18.10 27.93 -14.54
C ALA A 24 -16.74 27.22 -14.54
N ARG A 25 -15.78 27.73 -13.75
CA ARG A 25 -14.65 26.94 -13.34
C ARG A 25 -15.29 25.74 -12.65
N SER A 26 -15.33 24.63 -13.38
CA SER A 26 -15.51 23.33 -12.76
C SER A 26 -14.57 23.34 -11.57
N ALA A 27 -15.16 23.15 -10.38
CA ALA A 27 -14.41 22.89 -9.18
C ALA A 27 -13.31 21.93 -9.56
N ASP A 28 -12.07 22.32 -9.25
CA ASP A 28 -10.96 21.40 -9.33
C ASP A 28 -11.43 20.10 -8.70
N GLU A 29 -11.69 19.16 -9.58
CA GLU A 29 -11.83 17.78 -9.20
C GLU A 29 -10.54 17.47 -8.48
N LEU A 30 -10.63 17.45 -7.14
CA LEU A 30 -9.58 16.94 -6.28
C LEU A 30 -9.30 15.56 -6.88
N THR A 31 -8.23 15.45 -7.64
CA THR A 31 -7.77 14.19 -8.17
C THR A 31 -7.35 13.39 -6.94
N ILE A 32 -8.33 12.73 -6.34
CA ILE A 32 -8.08 11.65 -5.39
C ILE A 32 -7.16 10.74 -6.18
N GLY A 33 -5.90 10.71 -5.77
CA GLY A 33 -4.84 9.99 -6.48
C GLY A 33 -5.37 8.65 -6.96
N ALA A 34 -5.00 8.28 -8.18
CA ALA A 34 -5.44 7.04 -8.82
C ALA A 34 -5.43 5.91 -7.78
N PRO A 35 -6.49 5.07 -7.74
CA PRO A 35 -6.53 3.98 -6.78
C PRO A 35 -5.23 3.17 -6.92
N ALA A 36 -4.66 2.82 -5.77
CA ALA A 36 -3.50 1.92 -5.71
C ALA A 36 -3.74 0.78 -6.72
N LYS A 37 -2.72 0.43 -7.50
CA LYS A 37 -2.82 -0.67 -8.47
C LYS A 37 -3.09 -1.94 -7.68
N LEU A 38 -4.37 -2.21 -7.41
CA LEU A 38 -4.81 -3.48 -6.86
C LEU A 38 -4.29 -4.55 -7.80
N ALA A 39 -3.61 -5.55 -7.28
CA ALA A 39 -3.04 -6.63 -8.07
C ALA A 39 -4.06 -7.12 -9.10
N ASP A 40 -3.70 -7.10 -10.39
CA ASP A 40 -4.57 -7.52 -11.49
C ASP A 40 -5.05 -8.98 -11.31
N ALA A 41 -4.37 -9.75 -10.47
CA ALA A 41 -4.74 -11.11 -10.07
C ALA A 41 -4.94 -11.17 -8.55
N ARG A 42 -6.19 -11.06 -8.10
CA ARG A 42 -6.57 -11.39 -6.72
C ARG A 42 -6.47 -12.91 -6.55
N TRP A 43 -5.69 -13.34 -5.57
CA TRP A 43 -5.49 -14.76 -5.29
C TRP A 43 -5.56 -15.04 -3.79
N MET A 44 -5.91 -16.28 -3.44
CA MET A 44 -5.97 -16.69 -2.04
C MET A 44 -4.59 -16.66 -1.42
N ALA A 45 -4.42 -15.92 -0.32
CA ALA A 45 -3.15 -15.88 0.39
C ALA A 45 -2.78 -17.29 0.87
N PRO A 46 -1.56 -17.78 0.56
CA PRO A 46 -1.08 -19.03 1.10
C PRO A 46 -0.93 -18.96 2.61
N ASN A 47 -0.99 -20.11 3.26
CA ASN A 47 -0.68 -20.18 4.69
C ASN A 47 0.83 -20.04 4.93
N PHE A 48 1.19 -19.69 6.16
CA PHE A 48 2.59 -19.77 6.61
C PHE A 48 2.96 -21.24 6.80
N VAL A 49 3.84 -21.74 5.95
CA VAL A 49 4.25 -23.16 5.91
C VAL A 49 5.75 -23.28 6.09
N GLY A 50 6.21 -24.41 6.66
CA GLY A 50 7.64 -24.68 6.87
C GLY A 50 8.35 -23.72 7.82
N ILE A 51 7.60 -23.04 8.70
CA ILE A 51 8.17 -22.07 9.63
C ILE A 51 8.97 -22.79 10.72
N SER A 52 10.26 -22.46 10.80
CA SER A 52 11.18 -23.03 11.78
C SER A 52 10.87 -22.55 13.20
N HIS A 53 10.60 -21.25 13.35
CA HIS A 53 10.29 -20.61 14.63
C HIS A 53 9.33 -19.45 14.42
N TRP A 54 8.45 -19.25 15.43
CA TRP A 54 7.65 -18.04 15.58
C TRP A 54 8.24 -17.19 16.71
N LEU A 55 8.39 -15.90 16.47
CA LEU A 55 8.89 -14.90 17.40
C LEU A 55 7.81 -13.85 17.65
N ASN A 56 7.76 -13.31 18.86
CA ASN A 56 6.76 -12.34 19.32
C ASN A 56 5.30 -12.84 19.31
N SER A 57 5.03 -14.08 18.92
CA SER A 57 3.67 -14.65 18.94
C SER A 57 3.70 -16.19 18.99
N ALA A 58 2.54 -16.79 19.30
CA ALA A 58 2.26 -18.17 18.95
C ALA A 58 2.13 -18.32 17.41
N PRO A 59 2.21 -19.55 16.86
CA PRO A 59 2.01 -19.78 15.44
C PRO A 59 0.67 -19.23 14.92
N LEU A 60 0.73 -18.52 13.79
CA LEU A 60 -0.42 -17.96 13.10
C LEU A 60 -0.68 -18.71 11.79
N ASN A 61 -1.91 -18.60 11.30
CA ASN A 61 -2.28 -19.05 9.96
C ASN A 61 -3.30 -18.09 9.33
N ILE A 62 -3.33 -18.04 8.01
CA ILE A 62 -4.21 -17.11 7.26
C ILE A 62 -5.69 -17.36 7.56
N ALA A 63 -6.10 -18.61 7.80
CA ALA A 63 -7.50 -18.91 8.10
C ALA A 63 -7.94 -18.33 9.45
N SER A 64 -7.06 -18.33 10.46
CA SER A 64 -7.35 -17.72 11.78
C SER A 64 -7.32 -16.19 11.78
N LEU A 65 -6.81 -15.58 10.71
CA LEU A 65 -6.73 -14.13 10.53
C LEU A 65 -7.89 -13.56 9.68
N ARG A 66 -8.89 -14.37 9.35
CA ARG A 66 -10.09 -13.88 8.67
C ARG A 66 -10.77 -12.76 9.46
N GLY A 67 -11.27 -11.76 8.76
CA GLY A 67 -11.83 -10.54 9.37
C GLY A 67 -10.77 -9.50 9.75
N LYS A 68 -9.48 -9.79 9.53
CA LYS A 68 -8.37 -8.86 9.72
C LYS A 68 -7.74 -8.50 8.38
N VAL A 69 -7.19 -7.29 8.29
CA VAL A 69 -6.24 -6.94 7.22
C VAL A 69 -4.87 -7.44 7.63
N VAL A 70 -4.18 -8.15 6.74
CA VAL A 70 -2.84 -8.69 7.06
C VAL A 70 -1.81 -8.09 6.12
N LEU A 71 -0.76 -7.50 6.70
CA LEU A 71 0.45 -7.13 5.98
C LEU A 71 1.49 -8.24 6.19
N VAL A 72 1.83 -8.95 5.12
CA VAL A 72 2.93 -9.93 5.10
C VAL A 72 4.15 -9.23 4.54
N ASP A 73 5.22 -9.14 5.32
CA ASP A 73 6.46 -8.46 4.98
C ASP A 73 7.61 -9.48 4.93
N PHE A 74 8.08 -9.81 3.72
CA PHE A 74 9.26 -10.64 3.53
C PHE A 74 10.53 -9.81 3.69
N TRP A 75 11.39 -10.22 4.62
CA TRP A 75 12.58 -9.47 4.98
C TRP A 75 13.70 -10.37 5.48
N THR A 76 14.90 -9.81 5.57
CA THR A 76 16.00 -10.38 6.34
C THR A 76 16.82 -9.25 6.98
N TYR A 77 17.58 -9.56 8.04
CA TYR A 77 18.18 -8.52 8.86
C TYR A 77 19.48 -7.93 8.29
N ASP A 78 20.13 -8.57 7.33
CA ASP A 78 21.36 -8.08 6.68
C ASP A 78 21.09 -7.45 5.30
N CYS A 79 19.83 -7.34 4.92
CA CYS A 79 19.40 -6.71 3.68
C CYS A 79 19.21 -5.19 3.88
N TYR A 80 19.99 -4.37 3.19
CA TYR A 80 19.97 -2.91 3.32
C TYR A 80 18.56 -2.31 3.09
N ASN A 81 17.90 -2.66 1.98
CA ASN A 81 16.57 -2.16 1.66
C ASN A 81 15.50 -2.63 2.66
N CYS A 82 15.66 -3.86 3.20
CA CYS A 82 14.79 -4.35 4.25
C CYS A 82 14.91 -3.49 5.51
N VAL A 83 16.15 -3.23 5.97
CA VAL A 83 16.40 -2.41 7.16
C VAL A 83 15.81 -1.00 7.00
N ASN A 84 15.88 -0.41 5.81
CA ASN A 84 15.25 0.90 5.52
C ASN A 84 13.71 0.83 5.58
N THR A 85 13.11 -0.32 5.26
CA THR A 85 11.66 -0.53 5.26
C THR A 85 11.10 -0.78 6.67
N LEU A 86 11.85 -1.43 7.57
CA LEU A 86 11.39 -1.83 8.90
C LEU A 86 10.76 -0.69 9.74
N PRO A 87 11.28 0.56 9.76
CA PRO A 87 10.64 1.66 10.51
C PRO A 87 9.21 1.95 10.05
N TYR A 88 8.93 1.82 8.75
CA TYR A 88 7.60 2.03 8.18
C TYR A 88 6.65 0.90 8.55
N VAL A 89 7.08 -0.35 8.43
CA VAL A 89 6.30 -1.53 8.83
C VAL A 89 5.98 -1.47 10.33
N THR A 90 6.96 -1.12 11.17
CA THR A 90 6.77 -0.95 12.62
C THR A 90 5.77 0.16 12.93
N ARG A 91 5.84 1.31 12.22
CA ARG A 91 4.87 2.40 12.36
C ARG A 91 3.47 1.97 11.97
N LEU A 92 3.29 1.27 10.85
CA LEU A 92 2.00 0.74 10.43
C LEU A 92 1.40 -0.18 11.48
N TYR A 93 2.20 -1.11 12.01
CA TYR A 93 1.76 -1.99 13.09
C TYR A 93 1.29 -1.21 14.32
N GLN A 94 2.08 -0.24 14.78
CA GLN A 94 1.73 0.57 15.94
C GLN A 94 0.46 1.40 15.73
N ALA A 95 0.27 1.95 14.53
CA ALA A 95 -0.87 2.81 14.21
C ALA A 95 -2.18 2.04 14.05
N TYR A 96 -2.14 0.82 13.51
CA TYR A 96 -3.36 0.14 13.05
C TYR A 96 -3.64 -1.22 13.71
N ARG A 97 -2.77 -1.76 14.58
CA ARG A 97 -2.99 -3.06 15.23
C ARG A 97 -4.31 -3.12 16.01
N ASP A 98 -4.67 -2.03 16.68
CA ASP A 98 -5.89 -1.96 17.49
C ASP A 98 -7.16 -1.72 16.63
N THR A 99 -7.00 -1.38 15.35
CA THR A 99 -8.09 -1.18 14.40
C THR A 99 -8.29 -2.37 13.44
N GLY A 100 -7.49 -3.43 13.57
CA GLY A 100 -7.69 -4.65 12.81
C GLY A 100 -6.58 -5.02 11.84
N LEU A 101 -5.45 -4.29 11.84
CA LEU A 101 -4.25 -4.70 11.11
C LEU A 101 -3.47 -5.76 11.89
N VAL A 102 -3.10 -6.82 11.21
CA VAL A 102 -2.07 -7.78 11.66
C VAL A 102 -0.86 -7.65 10.74
N VAL A 103 0.32 -7.47 11.32
CA VAL A 103 1.58 -7.55 10.57
C VAL A 103 2.26 -8.87 10.87
N VAL A 104 2.71 -9.56 9.84
CA VAL A 104 3.53 -10.78 9.94
C VAL A 104 4.80 -10.57 9.14
N GLY A 105 5.92 -10.39 9.84
CA GLY A 105 7.23 -10.40 9.21
C GLY A 105 7.64 -11.84 8.89
N VAL A 106 7.88 -12.14 7.63
CA VAL A 106 8.43 -13.45 7.22
C VAL A 106 9.92 -13.26 7.01
N HIS A 107 10.70 -13.68 8.00
CA HIS A 107 12.15 -13.64 7.91
C HIS A 107 12.65 -14.83 7.09
N THR A 108 13.05 -14.56 5.85
CA THR A 108 13.62 -15.55 4.93
C THR A 108 15.09 -15.20 4.69
N PRO A 109 16.04 -16.10 5.04
CA PRO A 109 17.47 -15.79 5.00
C PRO A 109 17.99 -15.68 3.57
N GLU A 110 18.75 -14.65 3.26
CA GLU A 110 19.53 -14.55 2.01
C GLU A 110 20.85 -15.33 2.15
N PHE A 111 21.44 -15.31 3.34
CA PHE A 111 22.71 -15.97 3.66
C PHE A 111 22.56 -17.01 4.77
N PRO A 112 23.44 -18.05 4.80
CA PRO A 112 23.35 -19.13 5.80
C PRO A 112 23.41 -18.66 7.25
N PHE A 113 24.15 -17.59 7.57
CA PHE A 113 24.27 -17.07 8.95
C PHE A 113 22.99 -16.43 9.44
N GLU A 114 22.09 -16.04 8.56
CA GLU A 114 20.79 -15.45 8.90
C GLU A 114 19.77 -16.49 9.39
N LYS A 115 20.07 -17.79 9.23
CA LYS A 115 19.23 -18.88 9.76
C LYS A 115 19.24 -18.98 11.28
N SER A 116 20.18 -18.29 11.96
CA SER A 116 20.28 -18.32 13.43
C SER A 116 19.12 -17.56 14.08
N THR A 117 18.27 -18.29 14.82
CA THR A 117 17.17 -17.69 15.59
C THR A 117 17.65 -16.63 16.58
N ALA A 118 18.82 -16.85 17.22
CA ALA A 118 19.41 -15.88 18.15
C ALA A 118 19.81 -14.57 17.43
N ASN A 119 20.31 -14.67 16.19
CA ASN A 119 20.63 -13.46 15.40
C ASN A 119 19.36 -12.73 14.98
N VAL A 120 18.31 -13.46 14.58
CA VAL A 120 17.01 -12.86 14.27
C VAL A 120 16.44 -12.15 15.50
N GLN A 121 16.44 -12.79 16.68
CA GLN A 121 16.00 -12.14 17.93
C GLN A 121 16.80 -10.86 18.26
N THR A 122 18.10 -10.88 18.05
CA THR A 122 18.94 -9.67 18.23
C THR A 122 18.54 -8.56 17.26
N ALA A 123 18.23 -8.92 16.00
CA ALA A 123 17.74 -7.96 15.00
C ALA A 123 16.37 -7.39 15.38
N LEU A 124 15.44 -8.23 15.87
CA LEU A 124 14.12 -7.75 16.34
C LEU A 124 14.27 -6.70 17.44
N GLN A 125 15.15 -6.96 18.43
CA GLN A 125 15.42 -6.00 19.51
C GLN A 125 16.05 -4.70 18.98
N ARG A 126 17.05 -4.81 18.10
CA ARG A 126 17.74 -3.66 17.50
C ARG A 126 16.79 -2.74 16.73
N HIS A 127 15.84 -3.30 16.00
CA HIS A 127 14.91 -2.55 15.16
C HIS A 127 13.55 -2.30 15.82
N GLY A 128 13.37 -2.66 17.09
CA GLY A 128 12.12 -2.45 17.84
C GLY A 128 10.92 -3.19 17.27
N ILE A 129 11.15 -4.36 16.65
CA ILE A 129 10.10 -5.18 16.04
C ILE A 129 9.38 -5.94 17.14
N THR A 130 8.06 -5.66 17.28
CA THR A 130 7.20 -6.30 18.27
C THR A 130 6.01 -7.04 17.65
N TYR A 131 5.82 -6.92 16.35
CA TYR A 131 4.82 -7.70 15.62
C TYR A 131 5.28 -9.16 15.44
N PRO A 132 4.35 -10.10 15.13
CA PRO A 132 4.66 -11.50 14.84
C PRO A 132 5.72 -11.66 13.75
N VAL A 133 6.68 -12.54 13.98
CA VAL A 133 7.71 -12.89 12.98
C VAL A 133 7.79 -14.40 12.83
N ALA A 134 7.65 -14.84 11.57
CA ALA A 134 7.79 -16.21 11.12
C ALA A 134 9.18 -16.42 10.50
N GLN A 135 9.98 -17.32 11.03
CA GLN A 135 11.31 -17.62 10.49
C GLN A 135 11.21 -18.75 9.46
N ASP A 136 11.31 -18.38 8.17
CA ASP A 136 11.15 -19.25 7.00
C ASP A 136 12.51 -19.71 6.45
N ASN A 137 13.24 -20.50 7.24
CA ASN A 137 14.62 -20.89 6.95
C ASN A 137 14.78 -21.74 5.68
N ASP A 138 13.73 -22.41 5.24
CA ASP A 138 13.75 -23.32 4.12
C ASP A 138 12.94 -22.80 2.93
N TYR A 139 12.57 -21.51 2.94
CA TYR A 139 11.87 -20.84 1.85
C TYR A 139 10.48 -21.42 1.52
N ALA A 140 9.86 -22.17 2.42
CA ALA A 140 8.60 -22.82 2.15
C ALA A 140 7.46 -21.81 1.98
N THR A 141 7.36 -20.82 2.88
CA THR A 141 6.40 -19.72 2.78
C THR A 141 6.76 -18.77 1.65
N TRP A 142 8.03 -18.43 1.48
CA TRP A 142 8.56 -17.68 0.35
C TRP A 142 8.08 -18.24 -0.99
N ASN A 143 8.27 -19.54 -1.20
CA ASN A 143 7.88 -20.22 -2.43
C ASN A 143 6.35 -20.29 -2.60
N ALA A 144 5.60 -20.45 -1.49
CA ALA A 144 4.15 -20.45 -1.52
C ALA A 144 3.59 -19.09 -2.00
N TYR A 145 4.20 -18.00 -1.58
CA TYR A 145 3.88 -16.65 -2.06
C TYR A 145 4.48 -16.33 -3.43
N ARG A 146 5.28 -17.22 -4.01
CA ARG A 146 6.03 -16.99 -5.27
C ARG A 146 6.93 -15.75 -5.18
N ASN A 147 7.38 -15.43 -3.97
CA ASN A 147 8.21 -14.26 -3.74
C ASN A 147 9.59 -14.41 -4.43
N GLN A 148 10.18 -13.28 -4.83
CA GLN A 148 11.45 -13.25 -5.56
C GLN A 148 12.41 -12.18 -5.04
N TYR A 149 11.94 -11.27 -4.18
CA TYR A 149 12.69 -10.07 -3.78
C TYR A 149 12.66 -9.83 -2.27
N TRP A 150 13.68 -9.17 -1.77
CA TRP A 150 13.76 -8.58 -0.43
C TRP A 150 13.92 -7.05 -0.53
N PRO A 151 13.12 -6.26 0.22
CA PRO A 151 11.90 -6.69 0.87
C PRO A 151 10.78 -6.93 -0.15
N ALA A 152 9.69 -7.59 0.26
CA ALA A 152 8.45 -7.63 -0.49
C ALA A 152 7.25 -7.62 0.44
N GLN A 153 6.23 -6.82 0.12
CA GLN A 153 5.04 -6.67 0.93
C GLN A 153 3.80 -7.16 0.20
N TYR A 154 2.98 -7.93 0.91
CA TYR A 154 1.69 -8.41 0.43
C TYR A 154 0.60 -7.96 1.40
N ILE A 155 -0.46 -7.32 0.88
CA ILE A 155 -1.63 -6.96 1.69
C ILE A 155 -2.74 -7.96 1.39
N VAL A 156 -3.21 -8.60 2.46
CA VAL A 156 -4.29 -9.60 2.43
C VAL A 156 -5.52 -8.97 3.06
N ASP A 157 -6.65 -9.04 2.36
CA ASP A 157 -7.93 -8.53 2.84
C ASP A 157 -8.57 -9.45 3.91
N GLN A 158 -9.68 -9.01 4.48
CA GLN A 158 -10.43 -9.74 5.51
C GLN A 158 -10.95 -11.11 5.04
N ASN A 159 -11.04 -11.31 3.72
CA ASN A 159 -11.42 -12.57 3.10
C ASN A 159 -10.21 -13.47 2.80
N GLY A 160 -8.99 -13.03 3.18
CA GLY A 160 -7.75 -13.75 2.93
C GLY A 160 -7.31 -13.73 1.47
N ILE A 161 -7.69 -12.71 0.73
CA ILE A 161 -7.27 -12.49 -0.65
C ILE A 161 -6.10 -11.52 -0.65
N VAL A 162 -5.03 -11.85 -1.34
CA VAL A 162 -3.96 -10.89 -1.66
C VAL A 162 -4.55 -9.87 -2.63
N VAL A 163 -4.56 -8.61 -2.21
CA VAL A 163 -5.11 -7.49 -2.99
C VAL A 163 -4.07 -6.49 -3.43
N TYR A 164 -2.87 -6.56 -2.87
CA TYR A 164 -1.75 -5.70 -3.19
C TYR A 164 -0.44 -6.45 -2.97
N GLU A 165 0.53 -6.24 -3.88
CA GLU A 165 1.91 -6.68 -3.69
C GLU A 165 2.87 -5.59 -4.16
N HIS A 166 4.01 -5.51 -3.50
CA HIS A 166 5.09 -4.60 -3.86
C HIS A 166 6.44 -5.25 -3.58
N ASP A 167 7.31 -5.20 -4.57
CA ASP A 167 8.68 -5.70 -4.51
C ASP A 167 9.66 -4.53 -4.31
N GLY A 168 10.55 -4.70 -3.34
CA GLY A 168 11.58 -3.73 -3.03
C GLY A 168 11.17 -2.66 -2.00
N GLU A 169 12.09 -1.72 -1.77
CA GLU A 169 11.90 -0.57 -0.89
C GLU A 169 10.99 0.48 -1.53
N GLY A 170 10.13 1.14 -0.72
CA GLY A 170 9.31 2.27 -1.18
C GLY A 170 7.81 2.01 -1.14
N HIS A 171 7.05 2.81 -1.92
CA HIS A 171 5.59 2.74 -2.01
C HIS A 171 4.83 2.85 -0.67
N TYR A 172 5.46 3.43 0.35
CA TYR A 172 4.97 3.46 1.73
C TYR A 172 3.59 4.11 1.86
N GLU A 173 3.36 5.22 1.16
CA GLU A 173 2.06 5.91 1.16
C GLU A 173 0.96 5.08 0.49
N GLU A 174 1.32 4.34 -0.55
CA GLU A 174 0.37 3.48 -1.26
C GLU A 174 -0.02 2.26 -0.42
N ILE A 175 0.95 1.63 0.25
CA ILE A 175 0.74 0.53 1.20
C ILE A 175 -0.16 1.00 2.34
N GLU A 176 0.14 2.13 2.97
CA GLU A 176 -0.65 2.68 4.07
C GLU A 176 -2.07 3.02 3.63
N ARG A 177 -2.24 3.67 2.48
CA ARG A 177 -3.55 4.00 1.91
C ARG A 177 -4.39 2.75 1.64
N THR A 178 -3.78 1.71 1.08
CA THR A 178 -4.47 0.43 0.83
C THR A 178 -4.94 -0.21 2.13
N ILE A 179 -4.09 -0.23 3.16
CA ILE A 179 -4.46 -0.73 4.50
C ILE A 179 -5.64 0.07 5.06
N GLN A 180 -5.59 1.41 5.02
CA GLN A 180 -6.66 2.28 5.51
C GLN A 180 -7.99 2.04 4.79
N GLN A 181 -7.96 1.89 3.47
CA GLN A 181 -9.16 1.60 2.67
C GLN A 181 -9.82 0.29 3.09
N LEU A 182 -9.02 -0.76 3.30
CA LEU A 182 -9.52 -2.07 3.73
C LEU A 182 -10.08 -2.02 5.16
N LEU A 183 -9.40 -1.36 6.09
CA LEU A 183 -9.87 -1.23 7.47
C LEU A 183 -11.19 -0.46 7.55
N ASN A 184 -11.35 0.62 6.75
CA ASN A 184 -12.58 1.42 6.72
C ASN A 184 -13.76 0.70 6.03
N ALA A 185 -13.52 -0.25 5.15
CA ALA A 185 -14.56 -1.03 4.49
C ALA A 185 -15.24 -2.07 5.42
N SER A 186 -14.73 -2.23 6.64
CA SER A 186 -15.16 -3.24 7.62
C SER A 186 -16.07 -2.68 8.72
N GLY A 187 -16.36 -1.35 8.67
CA GLY A 187 -17.15 -0.61 9.68
C GLY A 187 -18.65 -0.56 9.36
#